data_a90c7f760951e12cf9d3750edfa44098
#
_entry.id   a90c7f760951e12cf9d3750edfa44098
#
_cell.length_a   1.000
_cell.length_b   1.000
_cell.length_c   1.000
_cell.angle_alpha   90.00
_cell.angle_beta   90.00
_cell.angle_gamma   90.00
#
_symmetry.space_group_name_H-M   'P 1'
#
loop_
_entity.id
_entity.type
_entity.pdbx_description
1 polymer ?
#
loop_
_entity_poly.entity_id
_entity_poly.type
_entity_poly.pdbx_seq_one_letter_code
_entity_poly.pdbx_strand_id
1 'polypeptide(L)'
;MPVYRHEKTSRHVVESLVNLNIPVILIDDGNAPEGREILESVAHDFSDVKLVTHKCNRGKGAAMRSGMEAAVAAGFTHALQVDADGQHDMGAISLFINKVKEHPDDLICGYPQYDESVPKAREQGRKITNFWVAIETLSLKISDAMCGFRVYPLASSWPVMKCLRNNRMGFDIEMIVRLSWAGVKMLFFPVKVHYPKDGVSNFRMFHDNVVISMTHTMLCFGMLIRLPLILTRRLFKKKKI
;
A
#
# COMPACT_ATOMS: atom_id res chain seq x y z
N MET A 1 0.76 6.95 -6.54
CA MET A 1 1.81 7.36 -5.59
C MET A 1 1.30 8.50 -4.71
N PRO A 2 1.01 8.29 -3.41
CA PRO A 2 0.62 9.34 -2.48
C PRO A 2 1.85 10.14 -2.03
N VAL A 3 1.75 11.46 -1.96
CA VAL A 3 2.84 12.36 -1.53
C VAL A 3 2.35 13.30 -0.44
N TYR A 4 3.05 13.27 0.70
CA TYR A 4 2.92 14.23 1.78
C TYR A 4 4.27 14.40 2.47
N ARG A 5 4.86 15.61 2.41
CA ARG A 5 6.21 15.94 2.94
C ARG A 5 7.38 15.15 2.31
N HIS A 6 7.16 14.57 1.13
CA HIS A 6 8.16 13.83 0.35
C HIS A 6 8.21 14.33 -1.11
N GLU A 7 7.87 15.59 -1.33
CA GLU A 7 7.83 16.21 -2.64
C GLU A 7 9.21 16.21 -3.32
N LYS A 8 10.28 16.40 -2.54
CA LYS A 8 11.66 16.43 -3.08
C LYS A 8 12.13 15.09 -3.61
N THR A 9 11.72 13.98 -2.97
CA THR A 9 12.09 12.62 -3.39
C THR A 9 11.16 12.08 -4.47
N SER A 10 9.96 12.66 -4.60
CA SER A 10 8.93 12.18 -5.51
C SER A 10 9.37 12.20 -6.98
N ARG A 11 10.13 13.21 -7.42
CA ARG A 11 10.64 13.32 -8.80
C ARG A 11 11.46 12.09 -9.18
N HIS A 12 12.42 11.69 -8.36
CA HIS A 12 13.26 10.53 -8.63
C HIS A 12 12.46 9.22 -8.72
N VAL A 13 11.44 9.06 -7.86
CA VAL A 13 10.53 7.89 -7.92
C VAL A 13 9.71 7.91 -9.21
N VAL A 14 9.18 9.08 -9.60
CA VAL A 14 8.44 9.27 -10.85
C VAL A 14 9.32 8.94 -12.06
N GLU A 15 10.54 9.49 -12.13
CA GLU A 15 11.50 9.20 -13.20
C GLU A 15 11.74 7.70 -13.36
N SER A 16 11.93 6.99 -12.25
CA SER A 16 12.13 5.54 -12.27
C SER A 16 10.93 4.79 -12.84
N LEU A 17 9.70 5.26 -12.58
CA LEU A 17 8.47 4.66 -13.10
C LEU A 17 8.25 4.98 -14.58
N VAL A 18 8.42 6.23 -14.98
CA VAL A 18 8.26 6.69 -16.37
C VAL A 18 9.28 6.03 -17.28
N ASN A 19 10.54 5.87 -16.85
CA ASN A 19 11.57 5.14 -17.59
C ASN A 19 11.22 3.66 -17.86
N LEU A 20 10.29 3.09 -17.08
CA LEU A 20 9.73 1.75 -17.28
C LEU A 20 8.40 1.79 -18.06
N ASN A 21 8.02 2.92 -18.66
CA ASN A 21 6.76 3.16 -19.36
C ASN A 21 5.53 2.88 -18.47
N ILE A 22 5.62 3.21 -17.18
CA ILE A 22 4.51 3.09 -16.22
C ILE A 22 3.91 4.47 -16.02
N PRO A 23 2.65 4.72 -16.46
CA PRO A 23 1.97 5.98 -16.19
C PRO A 23 1.74 6.16 -14.69
N VAL A 24 1.92 7.39 -14.20
CA VAL A 24 1.89 7.72 -12.78
C VAL A 24 0.68 8.58 -12.43
N ILE A 25 -0.09 8.16 -11.44
CA ILE A 25 -1.07 9.01 -10.77
C ILE A 25 -0.46 9.49 -9.46
N LEU A 26 -0.06 10.76 -9.45
CA LEU A 26 0.57 11.44 -8.33
C LEU A 26 -0.51 12.10 -7.49
N ILE A 27 -0.55 11.82 -6.18
CA ILE A 27 -1.57 12.40 -5.29
C ILE A 27 -0.88 13.34 -4.31
N ASP A 28 -1.08 14.62 -4.51
CA ASP A 28 -0.74 15.65 -3.51
C ASP A 28 -1.75 15.57 -2.36
N ASP A 29 -1.34 15.03 -1.22
CA ASP A 29 -2.22 14.93 -0.04
C ASP A 29 -2.16 16.18 0.84
N GLY A 30 -2.27 17.36 0.21
CA GLY A 30 -2.33 18.65 0.90
C GLY A 30 -0.97 19.12 1.41
N ASN A 31 0.04 19.08 0.55
CA ASN A 31 1.34 19.68 0.82
C ASN A 31 1.25 21.20 0.95
N ALA A 32 2.26 21.84 1.57
CA ALA A 32 2.42 23.27 1.57
C ALA A 32 2.58 23.82 0.13
N PRO A 33 2.34 25.12 -0.12
CA PRO A 33 2.40 25.69 -1.46
C PRO A 33 3.68 25.34 -2.23
N GLU A 34 4.84 25.46 -1.57
CA GLU A 34 6.15 25.16 -2.17
C GLU A 34 6.28 23.68 -2.57
N GLY A 35 5.75 22.77 -1.76
CA GLY A 35 5.72 21.34 -2.07
C GLY A 35 4.76 21.02 -3.22
N ARG A 36 3.64 21.73 -3.31
CA ARG A 36 2.68 21.61 -4.40
C ARG A 36 3.30 22.08 -5.72
N GLU A 37 3.98 23.21 -5.75
CA GLU A 37 4.68 23.70 -6.93
C GLU A 37 5.68 22.68 -7.48
N ILE A 38 6.41 21.98 -6.60
CA ILE A 38 7.30 20.89 -7.01
C ILE A 38 6.50 19.75 -7.70
N LEU A 39 5.37 19.34 -7.14
CA LEU A 39 4.56 18.26 -7.72
C LEU A 39 3.89 18.67 -9.04
N GLU A 40 3.47 19.92 -9.17
CA GLU A 40 2.97 20.50 -10.41
C GLU A 40 4.06 20.54 -11.49
N SER A 41 5.30 20.93 -11.13
CA SER A 41 6.44 20.86 -12.05
C SER A 41 6.71 19.42 -12.50
N VAL A 42 6.67 18.43 -11.60
CA VAL A 42 6.84 17.02 -11.96
C VAL A 42 5.76 16.58 -12.95
N ALA A 43 4.49 16.94 -12.71
CA ALA A 43 3.40 16.57 -13.59
C ALA A 43 3.46 17.31 -14.95
N HIS A 44 4.05 18.50 -14.99
CA HIS A 44 4.27 19.26 -16.25
C HIS A 44 5.40 18.65 -17.09
N ASP A 45 6.48 18.21 -16.44
CA ASP A 45 7.69 17.72 -17.11
C ASP A 45 7.49 16.31 -17.73
N PHE A 46 6.52 15.53 -17.24
CA PHE A 46 6.27 14.16 -17.69
C PHE A 46 4.83 13.99 -18.18
N SER A 47 4.62 13.76 -19.46
CA SER A 47 3.30 13.59 -20.09
C SER A 47 2.47 12.44 -19.50
N ASP A 48 3.16 11.41 -18.98
CA ASP A 48 2.53 10.21 -18.41
C ASP A 48 2.23 10.34 -16.91
N VAL A 49 2.36 11.57 -16.36
CA VAL A 49 2.06 11.87 -14.96
C VAL A 49 0.77 12.67 -14.84
N LYS A 50 -0.19 12.13 -14.12
CA LYS A 50 -1.43 12.83 -13.74
C LYS A 50 -1.38 13.24 -12.28
N LEU A 51 -1.49 14.53 -11.99
CA LEU A 51 -1.59 15.06 -10.62
C LEU A 51 -3.05 15.15 -10.17
N VAL A 52 -3.31 14.67 -8.95
CA VAL A 52 -4.58 14.85 -8.24
C VAL A 52 -4.26 15.53 -6.91
N THR A 53 -4.90 16.67 -6.63
CA THR A 53 -4.59 17.49 -5.46
C THR A 53 -5.71 17.50 -4.43
N HIS A 54 -5.39 17.20 -3.18
CA HIS A 54 -6.27 17.43 -2.05
C HIS A 54 -6.08 18.84 -1.48
N LYS A 55 -7.17 19.48 -1.05
CA LYS A 55 -7.12 20.82 -0.43
C LYS A 55 -6.37 20.85 0.91
N CYS A 56 -6.35 19.72 1.62
CA CYS A 56 -5.66 19.54 2.89
C CYS A 56 -5.25 18.07 3.07
N ASN A 57 -4.36 17.78 4.02
CA ASN A 57 -3.94 16.42 4.33
C ASN A 57 -5.12 15.57 4.83
N ARG A 58 -5.47 14.55 4.06
CA ARG A 58 -6.54 13.59 4.35
C ARG A 58 -6.00 12.24 4.83
N GLY A 59 -4.69 12.03 4.70
CA GLY A 59 -3.96 10.84 5.09
C GLY A 59 -3.76 9.83 3.94
N LYS A 60 -2.75 8.96 4.14
CA LYS A 60 -2.30 7.97 3.13
C LYS A 60 -3.46 7.17 2.54
N GLY A 61 -4.37 6.66 3.38
CA GLY A 61 -5.51 5.86 2.92
C GLY A 61 -6.48 6.65 2.02
N ALA A 62 -6.72 7.92 2.32
CA ALA A 62 -7.55 8.79 1.47
C ALA A 62 -6.85 9.08 0.13
N ALA A 63 -5.54 9.35 0.16
CA ALA A 63 -4.74 9.57 -1.05
C ALA A 63 -4.70 8.30 -1.93
N MET A 64 -4.50 7.13 -1.33
CA MET A 64 -4.56 5.86 -2.03
C MET A 64 -5.92 5.63 -2.70
N ARG A 65 -7.01 5.94 -2.01
CA ARG A 65 -8.37 5.83 -2.56
C ARG A 65 -8.58 6.73 -3.77
N SER A 66 -8.16 8.00 -3.67
CA SER A 66 -8.23 8.94 -4.80
C SER A 66 -7.40 8.47 -6.00
N GLY A 67 -6.20 7.92 -5.75
CA GLY A 67 -5.35 7.36 -6.81
C GLY A 67 -5.97 6.15 -7.49
N MET A 68 -6.54 5.22 -6.71
CA MET A 68 -7.21 4.04 -7.27
C MET A 68 -8.49 4.39 -8.02
N GLU A 69 -9.26 5.34 -7.53
CA GLU A 69 -10.44 5.87 -8.21
C GLU A 69 -10.07 6.46 -9.58
N ALA A 70 -9.02 7.26 -9.61
CA ALA A 70 -8.49 7.83 -10.85
C ALA A 70 -7.96 6.76 -11.82
N ALA A 71 -7.34 5.70 -11.30
CA ALA A 71 -6.86 4.57 -12.10
C ALA A 71 -8.03 3.78 -12.72
N VAL A 72 -9.07 3.50 -11.92
CA VAL A 72 -10.30 2.84 -12.42
C VAL A 72 -10.99 3.69 -13.48
N ALA A 73 -11.12 4.99 -13.23
CA ALA A 73 -11.74 5.93 -14.19
C ALA A 73 -10.95 6.04 -15.51
N ALA A 74 -9.64 5.85 -15.47
CA ALA A 74 -8.77 5.80 -16.65
C ALA A 74 -8.74 4.44 -17.35
N GLY A 75 -9.49 3.43 -16.87
CA GLY A 75 -9.60 2.12 -17.50
C GLY A 75 -8.41 1.17 -17.21
N PHE A 76 -7.55 1.48 -16.24
CA PHE A 76 -6.48 0.57 -15.85
C PHE A 76 -7.04 -0.68 -15.18
N THR A 77 -6.39 -1.82 -15.44
CA THR A 77 -6.74 -3.12 -14.82
C THR A 77 -6.01 -3.34 -13.50
N HIS A 78 -4.82 -2.76 -13.35
CA HIS A 78 -3.95 -2.89 -12.20
C HIS A 78 -3.43 -1.54 -11.75
N ALA A 79 -3.08 -1.42 -10.48
CA ALA A 79 -2.40 -0.24 -9.95
C ALA A 79 -1.26 -0.65 -9.01
N LEU A 80 -0.06 -0.15 -9.29
CA LEU A 80 1.11 -0.26 -8.44
C LEU A 80 1.09 0.86 -7.39
N GLN A 81 1.06 0.50 -6.12
CA GLN A 81 1.34 1.41 -5.01
C GLN A 81 2.84 1.49 -4.79
N VAL A 82 3.36 2.72 -4.76
CA VAL A 82 4.73 3.04 -4.35
C VAL A 82 4.69 4.24 -3.44
N ASP A 83 5.43 4.20 -2.35
CA ASP A 83 5.58 5.34 -1.44
C ASP A 83 6.60 6.35 -2.02
N ALA A 84 6.37 7.65 -1.81
CA ALA A 84 7.17 8.73 -2.40
C ALA A 84 8.47 9.03 -1.64
N ASP A 85 8.75 8.31 -0.55
CA ASP A 85 9.92 8.51 0.32
C ASP A 85 11.23 7.95 -0.26
N GLY A 86 11.13 7.19 -1.37
CA GLY A 86 12.28 6.60 -2.06
C GLY A 86 12.98 5.48 -1.28
N GLN A 87 12.34 4.90 -0.26
CA GLN A 87 12.95 3.86 0.57
C GLN A 87 12.95 2.48 -0.12
N HIS A 88 12.05 2.24 -1.07
CA HIS A 88 11.95 0.97 -1.78
C HIS A 88 12.93 0.91 -2.97
N ASP A 89 13.54 -0.25 -3.16
CA ASP A 89 14.33 -0.53 -4.36
C ASP A 89 13.44 -0.60 -5.60
N MET A 90 13.53 0.41 -6.46
CA MET A 90 12.77 0.50 -7.70
C MET A 90 13.13 -0.60 -8.70
N GLY A 91 14.30 -1.24 -8.57
CA GLY A 91 14.67 -2.41 -9.37
C GLY A 91 13.73 -3.61 -9.22
N ALA A 92 12.98 -3.68 -8.10
CA ALA A 92 11.97 -4.71 -7.88
C ALA A 92 10.74 -4.60 -8.81
N ILE A 93 10.49 -3.44 -9.44
CA ILE A 93 9.29 -3.20 -10.25
C ILE A 93 9.15 -4.21 -11.39
N SER A 94 10.24 -4.50 -12.10
CA SER A 94 10.23 -5.45 -13.22
C SER A 94 9.80 -6.85 -12.78
N LEU A 95 10.23 -7.30 -11.59
CA LEU A 95 9.78 -8.56 -10.99
C LEU A 95 8.26 -8.52 -10.75
N PHE A 96 7.75 -7.42 -10.16
CA PHE A 96 6.32 -7.29 -9.84
C PHE A 96 5.45 -7.26 -11.10
N ILE A 97 5.88 -6.56 -12.17
CA ILE A 97 5.19 -6.56 -13.46
C ILE A 97 5.11 -7.97 -14.04
N ASN A 98 6.22 -8.73 -14.01
CA ASN A 98 6.24 -10.10 -14.51
C ASN A 98 5.30 -10.99 -13.68
N LYS A 99 5.27 -10.83 -12.35
CA LYS A 99 4.36 -11.58 -11.48
C LYS A 99 2.89 -11.24 -11.71
N VAL A 100 2.57 -10.01 -12.05
CA VAL A 100 1.21 -9.62 -12.48
C VAL A 100 0.81 -10.32 -13.78
N LYS A 101 1.71 -10.41 -14.76
CA LYS A 101 1.44 -11.14 -16.02
C LYS A 101 1.19 -12.63 -15.78
N GLU A 102 1.92 -13.25 -14.86
CA GLU A 102 1.76 -14.66 -14.48
C GLU A 102 0.49 -14.88 -13.63
N HIS A 103 0.09 -13.90 -12.82
CA HIS A 103 -0.97 -13.98 -11.83
C HIS A 103 -1.86 -12.72 -11.85
N PRO A 104 -2.64 -12.47 -12.91
CA PRO A 104 -3.34 -11.19 -13.09
C PRO A 104 -4.47 -10.94 -12.09
N ASP A 105 -5.02 -11.98 -11.48
CA ASP A 105 -6.08 -11.85 -10.48
C ASP A 105 -5.57 -11.80 -9.03
N ASP A 106 -4.26 -12.01 -8.83
CA ASP A 106 -3.66 -12.08 -7.50
C ASP A 106 -3.12 -10.70 -7.08
N LEU A 107 -3.20 -10.38 -5.79
CA LEU A 107 -2.50 -9.23 -5.21
C LEU A 107 -1.02 -9.55 -5.08
N ILE A 108 -0.17 -8.79 -5.75
CA ILE A 108 1.29 -8.93 -5.63
C ILE A 108 1.79 -7.96 -4.56
N CYS A 109 2.39 -8.49 -3.50
CA CYS A 109 2.83 -7.74 -2.34
C CYS A 109 4.35 -7.79 -2.16
N GLY A 110 4.95 -6.67 -1.80
CA GLY A 110 6.29 -6.64 -1.24
C GLY A 110 6.29 -7.01 0.24
N TYR A 111 7.37 -7.65 0.69
CA TYR A 111 7.76 -7.64 2.09
C TYR A 111 9.20 -7.12 2.23
N PRO A 112 9.49 -6.31 3.26
CA PRO A 112 10.76 -5.63 3.32
C PRO A 112 11.91 -6.60 3.65
N GLN A 113 12.96 -6.52 2.86
CA GLN A 113 14.29 -6.98 3.22
C GLN A 113 15.08 -5.78 3.74
N TYR A 114 15.31 -5.74 5.03
CA TYR A 114 16.02 -4.66 5.67
C TYR A 114 17.53 -4.85 5.57
N ASP A 115 18.21 -3.72 5.42
CA ASP A 115 19.65 -3.62 5.69
C ASP A 115 19.87 -3.16 7.15
N GLU A 116 21.12 -2.82 7.49
CA GLU A 116 21.49 -2.38 8.83
C GLU A 116 20.91 -1.01 9.23
N SER A 117 20.29 -0.30 8.28
CA SER A 117 19.71 1.04 8.50
C SER A 117 18.36 1.01 9.23
N VAL A 118 17.70 -0.16 9.35
CA VAL A 118 16.37 -0.26 9.93
C VAL A 118 16.33 0.06 11.43
N PRO A 119 15.46 0.98 11.88
CA PRO A 119 15.26 1.20 13.32
C PRO A 119 14.61 -0.02 13.98
N LYS A 120 15.23 -0.57 15.04
CA LYS A 120 14.73 -1.76 15.76
C LYS A 120 13.27 -1.64 16.18
N ALA A 121 12.82 -0.47 16.60
CA ALA A 121 11.42 -0.23 16.98
C ALA A 121 10.45 -0.45 15.82
N ARG A 122 10.83 -0.12 14.58
CA ARG A 122 10.01 -0.38 13.38
C ARG A 122 9.91 -1.86 13.08
N GLU A 123 11.02 -2.57 13.16
CA GLU A 123 11.02 -4.02 12.95
C GLU A 123 10.12 -4.74 13.97
N GLN A 124 10.22 -4.38 15.26
CA GLN A 124 9.38 -4.93 16.30
C GLN A 124 7.89 -4.60 16.11
N GLY A 125 7.57 -3.35 15.79
CA GLY A 125 6.20 -2.94 15.51
C GLY A 125 5.58 -3.73 14.35
N ARG A 126 6.33 -4.04 13.29
CA ARG A 126 5.87 -4.90 12.19
C ARG A 126 5.60 -6.33 12.62
N LYS A 127 6.46 -6.91 13.45
CA LYS A 127 6.25 -8.28 13.97
C LYS A 127 4.94 -8.37 14.77
N ILE A 128 4.67 -7.36 15.61
CA ILE A 128 3.43 -7.27 16.39
C ILE A 128 2.22 -7.14 15.45
N THR A 129 2.28 -6.24 14.47
CA THR A 129 1.22 -6.06 13.46
C THR A 129 0.95 -7.36 12.70
N ASN A 130 2.00 -8.03 12.19
CA ASN A 130 1.85 -9.27 11.44
C ASN A 130 1.26 -10.41 12.29
N PHE A 131 1.58 -10.46 13.59
CA PHE A 131 0.95 -11.39 14.52
C PHE A 131 -0.57 -11.16 14.61
N TRP A 132 -1.02 -9.93 14.79
CA TRP A 132 -2.45 -9.61 14.82
C TRP A 132 -3.14 -9.89 13.48
N VAL A 133 -2.50 -9.55 12.37
CA VAL A 133 -3.01 -9.87 11.03
C VAL A 133 -3.16 -11.37 10.81
N ALA A 134 -2.26 -12.19 11.35
CA ALA A 134 -2.40 -13.65 11.30
C ALA A 134 -3.65 -14.14 12.04
N ILE A 135 -3.98 -13.55 13.19
CA ILE A 135 -5.22 -13.83 13.92
C ILE A 135 -6.43 -13.36 13.12
N GLU A 136 -6.45 -12.09 12.67
CA GLU A 136 -7.57 -11.46 11.96
C GLU A 136 -7.92 -12.16 10.64
N THR A 137 -6.93 -12.72 9.99
CA THR A 137 -7.11 -13.47 8.75
C THR A 137 -7.18 -14.98 8.96
N LEU A 138 -6.92 -15.45 10.19
CA LEU A 138 -6.71 -16.87 10.54
C LEU A 138 -5.63 -17.53 9.66
N SER A 139 -4.62 -16.81 9.20
CA SER A 139 -3.66 -17.27 8.19
C SER A 139 -2.25 -16.76 8.47
N LEU A 140 -1.27 -17.63 8.35
CA LEU A 140 0.15 -17.29 8.37
C LEU A 140 0.73 -16.95 6.98
N LYS A 141 -0.11 -16.82 5.94
CA LYS A 141 0.34 -16.58 4.56
C LYS A 141 0.65 -15.13 4.26
N ILE A 142 0.28 -14.19 5.14
CA ILE A 142 0.56 -12.76 4.97
C ILE A 142 1.91 -12.48 5.62
N SER A 143 2.92 -12.28 4.78
CA SER A 143 4.30 -12.05 5.25
C SER A 143 4.50 -10.64 5.81
N ASP A 144 3.81 -9.63 5.25
CA ASP A 144 3.85 -8.25 5.73
C ASP A 144 2.56 -7.49 5.39
N ALA A 145 2.02 -6.79 6.39
CA ALA A 145 0.78 -6.02 6.24
C ALA A 145 1.00 -4.52 6.07
N MET A 146 2.22 -4.02 6.19
CA MET A 146 2.52 -2.58 6.23
C MET A 146 3.38 -2.10 5.05
N CYS A 147 3.92 -3.00 4.22
CA CYS A 147 4.71 -2.62 3.06
C CYS A 147 3.84 -1.92 2.03
N GLY A 148 4.21 -0.70 1.65
CA GLY A 148 3.52 0.12 0.66
C GLY A 148 3.93 -0.17 -0.79
N PHE A 149 4.53 -1.34 -1.06
CA PHE A 149 4.93 -1.74 -2.41
C PHE A 149 4.05 -2.93 -2.85
N ARG A 150 2.96 -2.62 -3.56
CA ARG A 150 1.93 -3.62 -3.94
C ARG A 150 1.35 -3.35 -5.30
N VAL A 151 1.04 -4.40 -6.07
CA VAL A 151 0.23 -4.29 -7.29
C VAL A 151 -1.15 -4.88 -7.03
N TYR A 152 -2.15 -4.05 -7.15
CA TYR A 152 -3.55 -4.37 -6.92
C TYR A 152 -4.26 -4.70 -8.23
N PRO A 153 -4.89 -5.87 -8.39
CA PRO A 153 -5.89 -6.09 -9.43
C PRO A 153 -7.13 -5.25 -9.09
N LEU A 154 -7.44 -4.22 -9.90
CA LEU A 154 -8.45 -3.22 -9.57
C LEU A 154 -9.87 -3.80 -9.50
N ALA A 155 -10.17 -4.79 -10.34
CA ALA A 155 -11.48 -5.45 -10.35
C ALA A 155 -11.87 -6.04 -8.98
N SER A 156 -10.93 -6.68 -8.28
CA SER A 156 -11.16 -7.27 -6.95
C SER A 156 -10.84 -6.33 -5.79
N SER A 157 -9.91 -5.38 -5.99
CA SER A 157 -9.41 -4.52 -4.92
C SER A 157 -10.23 -3.25 -4.72
N TRP A 158 -10.73 -2.64 -5.80
CA TRP A 158 -11.48 -1.40 -5.71
C TRP A 158 -12.79 -1.52 -4.91
N PRO A 159 -13.62 -2.58 -5.10
CA PRO A 159 -14.82 -2.77 -4.27
C PRO A 159 -14.53 -2.85 -2.78
N VAL A 160 -13.38 -3.40 -2.40
CA VAL A 160 -12.94 -3.47 -0.99
C VAL A 160 -12.44 -2.11 -0.52
N MET A 161 -11.58 -1.46 -1.32
CA MET A 161 -10.92 -0.20 -0.95
C MET A 161 -11.91 0.93 -0.68
N LYS A 162 -12.93 1.10 -1.51
CA LYS A 162 -13.94 2.16 -1.30
C LYS A 162 -14.76 1.98 -0.02
N CYS A 163 -14.75 0.79 0.59
CA CYS A 163 -15.42 0.48 1.85
C CYS A 163 -14.51 0.58 3.09
N LEU A 164 -13.22 0.92 2.91
CA LEU A 164 -12.30 1.08 4.03
C LEU A 164 -12.65 2.32 4.86
N ARG A 165 -12.45 2.21 6.17
CA ARG A 165 -12.73 3.29 7.13
C ARG A 165 -11.47 4.08 7.50
N ASN A 166 -10.31 3.42 7.46
CA ASN A 166 -9.05 4.05 7.85
C ASN A 166 -8.49 4.90 6.71
N ASN A 167 -8.31 6.19 6.96
CA ASN A 167 -7.72 7.14 6.02
C ASN A 167 -6.23 7.39 6.28
N ARG A 168 -5.66 6.84 7.37
CA ARG A 168 -4.29 7.12 7.83
C ARG A 168 -3.44 5.87 7.86
N MET A 169 -2.53 5.72 8.80
CA MET A 169 -1.51 4.65 8.88
C MET A 169 -2.06 3.23 9.03
N GLY A 170 -3.30 3.06 9.50
CA GLY A 170 -3.96 1.75 9.54
C GLY A 170 -4.52 1.27 8.19
N PHE A 171 -4.46 2.09 7.13
CA PHE A 171 -5.00 1.76 5.81
C PHE A 171 -4.41 0.47 5.23
N ASP A 172 -3.08 0.35 5.20
CA ASP A 172 -2.39 -0.79 4.58
C ASP A 172 -2.77 -2.11 5.28
N ILE A 173 -2.96 -2.06 6.61
CA ILE A 173 -3.38 -3.20 7.44
C ILE A 173 -4.84 -3.56 7.14
N GLU A 174 -5.75 -2.57 7.21
CA GLU A 174 -7.17 -2.79 6.94
C GLU A 174 -7.40 -3.34 5.54
N MET A 175 -6.67 -2.80 4.54
CA MET A 175 -6.77 -3.21 3.14
C MET A 175 -6.42 -4.70 2.97
N ILE A 176 -5.26 -5.12 3.47
CA ILE A 176 -4.77 -6.48 3.27
C ILE A 176 -5.66 -7.52 3.99
N VAL A 177 -6.12 -7.20 5.20
CA VAL A 177 -7.02 -8.07 5.97
C VAL A 177 -8.36 -8.22 5.26
N ARG A 178 -8.96 -7.12 4.80
CA ARG A 178 -10.26 -7.18 4.10
C ARG A 178 -10.16 -7.85 2.74
N LEU A 179 -9.07 -7.67 1.99
CA LEU A 179 -8.82 -8.42 0.75
C LEU A 179 -8.69 -9.93 1.01
N SER A 180 -8.01 -10.31 2.11
CA SER A 180 -7.96 -11.69 2.56
C SER A 180 -9.36 -12.26 2.85
N TRP A 181 -10.21 -11.50 3.54
CA TRP A 181 -11.60 -11.89 3.79
C TRP A 181 -12.44 -11.97 2.51
N ALA A 182 -12.16 -11.11 1.53
CA ALA A 182 -12.79 -11.17 0.20
C ALA A 182 -12.33 -12.39 -0.61
N GLY A 183 -11.28 -13.09 -0.17
CA GLY A 183 -10.76 -14.30 -0.81
C GLY A 183 -9.75 -14.02 -1.92
N VAL A 184 -9.27 -12.78 -2.03
CA VAL A 184 -8.20 -12.39 -2.95
C VAL A 184 -6.93 -13.14 -2.57
N LYS A 185 -6.33 -13.83 -3.53
CA LYS A 185 -5.06 -14.52 -3.34
C LYS A 185 -3.94 -13.48 -3.34
N MET A 186 -2.94 -13.70 -2.50
CA MET A 186 -1.81 -12.80 -2.30
C MET A 186 -0.51 -13.54 -2.46
N LEU A 187 0.41 -12.95 -3.21
CA LEU A 187 1.76 -13.44 -3.41
C LEU A 187 2.74 -12.41 -2.87
N PHE A 188 3.72 -12.88 -2.11
CA PHE A 188 4.69 -12.03 -1.42
C PHE A 188 6.08 -12.22 -1.99
N PHE A 189 6.76 -11.10 -2.31
CA PHE A 189 8.12 -11.08 -2.83
C PHE A 189 8.98 -10.12 -2.03
N PRO A 190 10.28 -10.42 -1.87
CA PRO A 190 11.18 -9.55 -1.14
C PRO A 190 11.41 -8.24 -1.90
N VAL A 191 11.43 -7.12 -1.16
CA VAL A 191 11.80 -5.80 -1.66
C VAL A 191 12.84 -5.21 -0.71
N LYS A 192 13.99 -4.83 -1.23
CA LYS A 192 15.00 -4.16 -0.43
C LYS A 192 14.47 -2.80 0.03
N VAL A 193 14.68 -2.48 1.29
CA VAL A 193 14.27 -1.22 1.89
C VAL A 193 15.45 -0.62 2.63
N HIS A 194 15.78 0.60 2.24
CA HIS A 194 16.82 1.40 2.86
C HIS A 194 16.23 2.59 3.61
N TYR A 195 16.69 2.83 4.83
CA TYR A 195 16.27 3.99 5.63
C TYR A 195 17.39 5.03 5.61
N PRO A 196 17.24 6.14 4.85
CA PRO A 196 18.24 7.23 4.89
C PRO A 196 18.29 7.87 6.27
N LYS A 197 19.49 8.23 6.74
CA LYS A 197 19.71 8.81 8.09
C LYS A 197 18.91 10.11 8.30
N ASP A 198 18.73 10.89 7.23
CA ASP A 198 18.00 12.16 7.25
C ASP A 198 16.56 12.02 6.74
N GLY A 199 16.02 10.81 6.70
CA GLY A 199 14.69 10.53 6.21
C GLY A 199 13.59 11.13 7.09
N VAL A 200 12.65 11.85 6.48
CA VAL A 200 11.46 12.37 7.16
C VAL A 200 10.47 11.23 7.39
N SER A 201 10.05 11.05 8.64
CA SER A 201 8.98 10.10 8.97
C SER A 201 7.69 10.85 9.29
N ASN A 202 6.63 10.53 8.58
CA ASN A 202 5.29 11.03 8.87
C ASN A 202 4.58 10.24 10.00
N PHE A 203 5.22 9.21 10.54
CA PHE A 203 4.67 8.37 11.61
C PHE A 203 4.77 9.07 12.98
N ARG A 204 3.64 9.31 13.61
CA ARG A 204 3.52 9.91 14.95
C ARG A 204 3.36 8.80 15.98
N MET A 205 4.46 8.50 16.71
CA MET A 205 4.59 7.32 17.58
C MET A 205 3.35 7.03 18.45
N PHE A 206 2.88 7.99 19.22
CA PHE A 206 1.72 7.75 20.09
C PHE A 206 0.41 7.65 19.29
N HIS A 207 0.10 8.67 18.51
CA HIS A 207 -1.17 8.78 17.80
C HIS A 207 -1.39 7.62 16.81
N ASP A 208 -0.36 7.29 16.00
CA ASP A 208 -0.52 6.30 14.96
C ASP A 208 -0.52 4.87 15.52
N ASN A 209 0.18 4.62 16.65
CA ASN A 209 0.05 3.35 17.38
C ASN A 209 -1.36 3.18 17.97
N VAL A 210 -1.98 4.24 18.49
CA VAL A 210 -3.39 4.18 18.93
C VAL A 210 -4.32 3.86 17.76
N VAL A 211 -4.16 4.54 16.62
CA VAL A 211 -4.95 4.29 15.40
C VAL A 211 -4.77 2.85 14.90
N ILE A 212 -3.54 2.34 14.89
CA ILE A 212 -3.24 0.95 14.49
C ILE A 212 -3.90 -0.04 15.47
N SER A 213 -3.78 0.19 16.77
CA SER A 213 -4.41 -0.67 17.80
C SER A 213 -5.94 -0.69 17.67
N MET A 214 -6.57 0.46 17.44
CA MET A 214 -8.01 0.54 17.17
C MET A 214 -8.38 -0.19 15.86
N THR A 215 -7.53 -0.11 14.85
CA THR A 215 -7.72 -0.83 13.58
C THR A 215 -7.71 -2.34 13.81
N HIS A 216 -6.72 -2.86 14.54
CA HIS A 216 -6.66 -4.29 14.90
C HIS A 216 -7.87 -4.72 15.72
N THR A 217 -8.28 -3.92 16.72
CA THR A 217 -9.48 -4.20 17.52
C THR A 217 -10.72 -4.34 16.62
N MET A 218 -10.94 -3.38 15.73
CA MET A 218 -12.06 -3.41 14.78
C MET A 218 -11.99 -4.61 13.84
N LEU A 219 -10.79 -4.97 13.37
CA LEU A 219 -10.58 -6.11 12.48
C LEU A 219 -10.78 -7.44 13.21
N CYS A 220 -10.38 -7.57 14.48
CA CYS A 220 -10.67 -8.74 15.30
C CYS A 220 -12.17 -8.97 15.44
N PHE A 221 -12.95 -7.94 15.79
CA PHE A 221 -14.42 -8.04 15.82
C PHE A 221 -14.99 -8.38 14.44
N GLY A 222 -14.47 -7.74 13.39
CA GLY A 222 -14.86 -8.02 12.01
C GLY A 222 -14.58 -9.47 11.59
N MET A 223 -13.49 -10.05 12.06
CA MET A 223 -13.14 -11.46 11.86
C MET A 223 -14.12 -12.39 12.58
N LEU A 224 -14.45 -12.12 13.83
CA LEU A 224 -15.41 -12.94 14.59
C LEU A 224 -16.78 -13.02 13.89
N ILE A 225 -17.28 -11.89 13.40
CA ILE A 225 -18.54 -11.84 12.63
C ILE A 225 -18.45 -12.67 11.33
N ARG A 226 -17.27 -12.69 10.68
CA ARG A 226 -17.02 -13.39 9.42
C ARG A 226 -16.49 -14.82 9.58
N LEU A 227 -16.29 -15.26 10.81
CA LEU A 227 -15.68 -16.55 11.11
C LEU A 227 -16.32 -17.72 10.35
N PRO A 228 -17.67 -17.87 10.31
CA PRO A 228 -18.30 -18.96 9.55
C PRO A 228 -17.93 -18.91 8.06
N LEU A 229 -17.97 -17.72 7.45
CA LEU A 229 -17.65 -17.54 6.03
C LEU A 229 -16.18 -17.81 5.73
N ILE A 230 -15.27 -17.40 6.61
CA ILE A 230 -13.83 -17.64 6.44
C ILE A 230 -13.54 -19.13 6.53
N LEU A 231 -14.15 -19.86 7.47
CA LEU A 231 -13.96 -21.28 7.66
C LEU A 231 -14.55 -22.09 6.50
N THR A 232 -15.77 -21.77 6.06
CA THR A 232 -16.41 -22.47 4.92
C THR A 232 -15.58 -22.31 3.64
N ARG A 233 -15.13 -21.10 3.31
CA ARG A 233 -14.26 -20.88 2.14
C ARG A 233 -12.97 -21.71 2.17
N ARG A 234 -12.41 -21.97 3.35
CA ARG A 234 -11.21 -22.81 3.49
C ARG A 234 -11.48 -24.27 3.27
N LEU A 235 -12.61 -24.77 3.78
CA LEU A 235 -13.01 -26.15 3.59
C LEU A 235 -13.26 -26.46 2.10
N PHE A 236 -13.90 -25.55 1.37
CA PHE A 236 -14.14 -25.72 -0.07
C PHE A 236 -12.87 -25.57 -0.93
N LYS A 237 -11.89 -24.72 -0.52
CA LYS A 237 -10.60 -24.67 -1.22
C LYS A 237 -9.76 -25.94 -1.06
N LYS A 238 -9.84 -26.65 0.06
CA LYS A 238 -9.14 -27.93 0.28
C LYS A 238 -9.70 -29.08 -0.56
N LYS A 239 -10.95 -29.01 -1.03
CA LYS A 239 -11.57 -30.07 -1.86
C LYS A 239 -11.28 -29.95 -3.35
N LYS A 240 -10.60 -28.88 -3.80
CA LYS A 240 -10.26 -28.65 -5.22
C LYS A 240 -8.78 -28.93 -5.57
N ILE A 241 -8.01 -29.47 -4.65
CA ILE A 241 -6.65 -29.98 -4.82
C ILE A 241 -6.70 -31.50 -4.63
#